data_2b4e1829bf093e74f8d08e351b6bd2f2
#
_entry.id   2b4e1829bf093e74f8d08e351b6bd2f2
#
_cell.length_a   1.000
_cell.length_b   1.000
_cell.length_c   1.000
_cell.angle_alpha   90.00
_cell.angle_beta   90.00
_cell.angle_gamma   90.00
#
_symmetry.space_group_name_H-M   'P 1'
#
loop_
_entity.id
_entity.type
_entity.pdbx_description
1 polymer ?
#
loop_
_entity_poly.entity_id
_entity_poly.type
_entity_poly.pdbx_seq_one_letter_code
_entity_poly.pdbx_strand_id
1 'polypeptide(L)'
;MITDTQQYKKELKQQEIQANKRILSGFRYFLAMYALVWFLSIVGFFEMNRGIMTVTLLILLPMLSIPELLTNKCDLSKPWIKYIFLTIICLATGAIAGILTIHAVFVYVLPLLFAIQCRSNKVLWITYGINIITMALSSLMGFYYGICDLNILAGSNRTLKAYMEFAPDGILQLPVQGNYAFIILFFEVLPRAMILLIFAVMLHYTVHRSSEDAVRIAELTWRKETDLNTGVYNKNKYEEMADEYYPTVERIAAVFWDMNNLKKTNDRYGHAVGDALIATFSHCLQEEGDERYRIYRLGGDEFVMVIDNPVLHEPAKAIASVRDRLKACPKENGVEVSSAVGWSTGEGKQVRRVVE
;
A
#
# COMPACT_ATOMS: atom_id res chain seq x y z
N MET A 1 -8.26 -10.43 20.33
CA MET A 1 -6.83 -10.00 20.39
C MET A 1 -5.87 -10.88 19.59
N ILE A 2 -5.94 -12.21 19.62
CA ILE A 2 -5.03 -13.09 18.83
C ILE A 2 -5.42 -13.10 17.34
N THR A 3 -6.70 -13.12 17.02
CA THR A 3 -7.27 -13.06 15.67
C THR A 3 -6.94 -11.73 14.97
N ASP A 4 -7.05 -10.61 15.66
CA ASP A 4 -6.72 -9.28 15.10
C ASP A 4 -5.25 -9.16 14.69
N THR A 5 -4.34 -9.79 15.47
CA THR A 5 -2.90 -9.75 15.18
C THR A 5 -2.54 -10.58 13.92
N GLN A 6 -3.23 -11.68 13.66
CA GLN A 6 -3.00 -12.51 12.47
C GLN A 6 -3.60 -11.87 11.22
N GLN A 7 -4.80 -11.32 11.31
CA GLN A 7 -5.45 -10.60 10.23
C GLN A 7 -4.65 -9.35 9.84
N TYR A 8 -4.23 -8.55 10.82
CA TYR A 8 -3.36 -7.40 10.59
C TYR A 8 -2.03 -7.77 9.89
N LYS A 9 -1.38 -8.87 10.29
CA LYS A 9 -0.17 -9.37 9.63
C LYS A 9 -0.43 -9.83 8.20
N LYS A 10 -1.60 -10.42 7.92
CA LYS A 10 -2.00 -10.86 6.57
C LYS A 10 -2.23 -9.64 5.66
N GLU A 11 -2.89 -8.60 6.18
CA GLU A 11 -3.13 -7.35 5.45
C GLU A 11 -1.82 -6.60 5.14
N LEU A 12 -0.92 -6.47 6.11
CA LEU A 12 0.41 -5.88 5.88
C LEU A 12 1.18 -6.63 4.80
N LYS A 13 1.13 -7.96 4.83
CA LYS A 13 1.77 -8.81 3.82
C LYS A 13 1.17 -8.58 2.43
N GLN A 14 -0.14 -8.46 2.33
CA GLN A 14 -0.81 -8.15 1.06
C GLN A 14 -0.47 -6.75 0.54
N GLN A 15 -0.38 -5.75 1.42
CA GLN A 15 0.03 -4.39 1.05
C GLN A 15 1.45 -4.35 0.50
N GLU A 16 2.41 -5.07 1.10
CA GLU A 16 3.78 -5.19 0.60
C GLU A 16 3.82 -5.87 -0.78
N ILE A 17 3.08 -6.95 -0.97
CA ILE A 17 2.96 -7.64 -2.27
C ILE A 17 2.41 -6.70 -3.33
N GLN A 18 1.35 -5.94 -3.02
CA GLN A 18 0.74 -5.00 -3.97
C GLN A 18 1.69 -3.85 -4.33
N ALA A 19 2.40 -3.29 -3.35
CA ALA A 19 3.38 -2.25 -3.58
C ALA A 19 4.50 -2.73 -4.52
N ASN A 20 5.07 -3.92 -4.25
CA ASN A 20 6.11 -4.51 -5.07
C ASN A 20 5.62 -4.85 -6.49
N LYS A 21 4.37 -5.32 -6.65
CA LYS A 21 3.75 -5.54 -7.98
C LYS A 21 3.57 -4.24 -8.77
N ARG A 22 3.17 -3.14 -8.11
CA ARG A 22 3.05 -1.82 -8.77
C ARG A 22 4.40 -1.30 -9.24
N ILE A 23 5.43 -1.41 -8.38
CA ILE A 23 6.80 -1.07 -8.76
C ILE A 23 7.24 -1.89 -9.99
N LEU A 24 6.99 -3.20 -9.97
CA LEU A 24 7.32 -4.09 -11.08
C LEU A 24 6.63 -3.69 -12.40
N SER A 25 5.33 -3.36 -12.34
CA SER A 25 4.61 -2.85 -13.53
C SER A 25 5.26 -1.58 -14.07
N GLY A 26 5.72 -0.70 -13.19
CA GLY A 26 6.43 0.52 -13.56
C GLY A 26 7.74 0.24 -14.32
N PHE A 27 8.50 -0.80 -13.97
CA PHE A 27 9.69 -1.21 -14.74
C PHE A 27 9.37 -1.56 -16.19
N ARG A 28 8.26 -2.26 -16.41
CA ARG A 28 7.80 -2.60 -17.77
C ARG A 28 7.45 -1.36 -18.58
N TYR A 29 6.72 -0.42 -17.98
CA TYR A 29 6.40 0.86 -18.64
C TYR A 29 7.65 1.69 -18.92
N PHE A 30 8.59 1.73 -17.96
CA PHE A 30 9.84 2.45 -18.15
C PHE A 30 10.68 1.88 -19.31
N LEU A 31 10.81 0.56 -19.39
CA LEU A 31 11.50 -0.12 -20.48
C LEU A 31 10.78 0.12 -21.82
N ALA A 32 9.46 0.01 -21.86
CA ALA A 32 8.66 0.24 -23.07
C ALA A 32 8.81 1.68 -23.57
N MET A 33 8.78 2.67 -22.66
CA MET A 33 8.98 4.08 -23.00
C MET A 33 10.39 4.33 -23.54
N TYR A 34 11.42 3.76 -22.91
CA TYR A 34 12.77 3.91 -23.41
C TYR A 34 12.96 3.24 -24.79
N ALA A 35 12.38 2.06 -25.00
CA ALA A 35 12.40 1.37 -26.28
C ALA A 35 11.69 2.19 -27.39
N LEU A 36 10.59 2.88 -27.05
CA LEU A 36 9.90 3.79 -27.95
C LEU A 36 10.80 4.97 -28.33
N VAL A 37 11.45 5.62 -27.36
CA VAL A 37 12.38 6.74 -27.60
C VAL A 37 13.57 6.28 -28.46
N TRP A 38 14.10 5.09 -28.17
CA TRP A 38 15.14 4.47 -29.00
C TRP A 38 14.68 4.26 -30.44
N PHE A 39 13.49 3.69 -30.64
CA PHE A 39 12.91 3.48 -31.97
C PHE A 39 12.73 4.80 -32.74
N LEU A 40 12.20 5.82 -32.07
CA LEU A 40 12.03 7.16 -32.68
C LEU A 40 13.38 7.80 -33.06
N SER A 41 14.44 7.53 -32.29
CA SER A 41 15.80 7.95 -32.63
C SER A 41 16.34 7.21 -33.87
N ILE A 42 16.05 5.90 -33.99
CA ILE A 42 16.48 5.12 -35.20
C ILE A 42 15.78 5.63 -36.47
N VAL A 43 14.50 5.96 -36.38
CA VAL A 43 13.71 6.48 -37.51
C VAL A 43 14.11 7.94 -37.86
N GLY A 44 14.86 8.61 -36.99
CA GLY A 44 15.33 9.98 -37.18
C GLY A 44 14.34 11.06 -36.74
N PHE A 45 13.33 10.71 -35.95
CA PHE A 45 12.43 11.69 -35.34
C PHE A 45 13.15 12.55 -34.29
N PHE A 46 14.06 11.94 -33.50
CA PHE A 46 14.98 12.67 -32.65
C PHE A 46 16.40 12.66 -33.22
N GLU A 47 17.02 13.82 -33.29
CA GLU A 47 18.42 13.99 -33.69
C GLU A 47 19.38 13.59 -32.53
N MET A 48 19.38 12.31 -32.19
CA MET A 48 20.24 11.73 -31.15
C MET A 48 21.21 10.73 -31.76
N ASN A 49 22.39 10.57 -31.19
CA ASN A 49 23.34 9.58 -31.63
C ASN A 49 22.79 8.15 -31.45
N ARG A 50 22.47 7.49 -32.57
CA ARG A 50 21.85 6.15 -32.63
C ARG A 50 22.67 5.08 -31.90
N GLY A 51 24.02 5.18 -32.00
CA GLY A 51 24.92 4.24 -31.31
C GLY A 51 24.80 4.35 -29.80
N ILE A 52 24.80 5.56 -29.27
CA ILE A 52 24.65 5.83 -27.83
C ILE A 52 23.29 5.35 -27.32
N MET A 53 22.21 5.66 -28.04
CA MET A 53 20.87 5.21 -27.68
C MET A 53 20.76 3.67 -27.64
N THR A 54 21.41 2.99 -28.60
CA THR A 54 21.41 1.52 -28.64
C THR A 54 22.24 0.93 -27.49
N VAL A 55 23.41 1.48 -27.20
CA VAL A 55 24.23 1.04 -26.04
C VAL A 55 23.46 1.22 -24.73
N THR A 56 22.80 2.35 -24.56
CA THR A 56 21.96 2.60 -23.36
C THR A 56 20.83 1.57 -23.23
N LEU A 57 20.15 1.24 -24.34
CA LEU A 57 19.10 0.21 -24.33
C LEU A 57 19.68 -1.15 -23.93
N LEU A 58 20.86 -1.53 -24.46
CA LEU A 58 21.52 -2.79 -24.10
C LEU A 58 21.94 -2.86 -22.63
N ILE A 59 22.25 -1.73 -22.00
CA ILE A 59 22.53 -1.66 -20.55
C ILE A 59 21.22 -1.73 -19.73
N LEU A 60 20.19 -1.02 -20.14
CA LEU A 60 18.94 -0.94 -19.40
C LEU A 60 18.13 -2.23 -19.46
N LEU A 61 18.16 -2.93 -20.58
CA LEU A 61 17.36 -4.15 -20.79
C LEU A 61 17.65 -5.23 -19.75
N PRO A 62 18.90 -5.64 -19.47
CA PRO A 62 19.18 -6.57 -18.39
C PRO A 62 18.87 -5.98 -17.01
N MET A 63 19.21 -4.71 -16.74
CA MET A 63 18.97 -4.09 -15.43
C MET A 63 17.49 -4.07 -15.07
N LEU A 64 16.63 -3.66 -16.00
CA LEU A 64 15.18 -3.56 -15.77
C LEU A 64 14.47 -4.92 -15.83
N SER A 65 15.14 -5.98 -16.34
CA SER A 65 14.63 -7.35 -16.32
C SER A 65 14.94 -8.10 -15.01
N ILE A 66 15.94 -7.66 -14.23
CA ILE A 66 16.28 -8.28 -12.95
C ILE A 66 15.10 -8.38 -11.98
N PRO A 67 14.26 -7.32 -11.77
CA PRO A 67 13.09 -7.41 -10.91
C PRO A 67 12.10 -8.51 -11.33
N GLU A 68 11.88 -8.70 -12.62
CA GLU A 68 11.01 -9.76 -13.15
C GLU A 68 11.57 -11.16 -12.82
N LEU A 69 12.87 -11.35 -12.98
CA LEU A 69 13.54 -12.61 -12.65
C LEU A 69 13.51 -12.92 -11.14
N LEU A 70 13.63 -11.88 -10.32
CA LEU A 70 13.56 -12.02 -8.87
C LEU A 70 12.15 -12.41 -8.40
N THR A 71 11.09 -11.94 -9.06
CA THR A 71 9.70 -12.28 -8.68
C THR A 71 9.37 -13.75 -8.86
N ASN A 72 10.03 -14.42 -9.80
CA ASN A 72 9.85 -15.85 -10.02
C ASN A 72 10.55 -16.73 -8.96
N LYS A 73 11.48 -16.16 -8.19
CA LYS A 73 12.31 -16.89 -7.22
C LYS A 73 12.09 -16.43 -5.77
N CYS A 74 11.51 -15.26 -5.55
CA CYS A 74 11.39 -14.65 -4.22
C CYS A 74 9.94 -14.35 -3.87
N ASP A 75 9.59 -14.53 -2.58
CA ASP A 75 8.30 -14.11 -2.04
C ASP A 75 8.25 -12.57 -1.96
N LEU A 76 7.35 -11.97 -2.77
CA LEU A 76 7.14 -10.53 -2.85
C LEU A 76 6.69 -9.87 -1.53
N SER A 77 6.36 -10.66 -0.51
CA SER A 77 6.00 -10.13 0.80
C SER A 77 7.21 -9.72 1.65
N LYS A 78 8.44 -10.01 1.21
CA LYS A 78 9.65 -9.70 1.97
C LYS A 78 9.97 -8.19 1.91
N PRO A 79 10.16 -7.51 3.06
CA PRO A 79 10.33 -6.05 3.11
C PRO A 79 11.57 -5.51 2.39
N TRP A 80 12.61 -6.33 2.18
CA TRP A 80 13.84 -5.90 1.53
C TRP A 80 13.73 -5.77 0.00
N ILE A 81 12.75 -6.43 -0.64
CA ILE A 81 12.57 -6.46 -2.11
C ILE A 81 12.37 -5.06 -2.67
N LYS A 82 11.55 -4.24 -2.02
CA LYS A 82 11.32 -2.85 -2.42
C LYS A 82 12.60 -2.01 -2.49
N TYR A 83 13.53 -2.23 -1.56
CA TYR A 83 14.81 -1.49 -1.57
C TYR A 83 15.70 -1.90 -2.75
N ILE A 84 15.73 -3.18 -3.10
CA ILE A 84 16.43 -3.66 -4.30
C ILE A 84 15.82 -3.05 -5.56
N PHE A 85 14.49 -3.09 -5.70
CA PHE A 85 13.81 -2.51 -6.86
C PHE A 85 14.08 -1.02 -6.97
N LEU A 86 13.98 -0.27 -5.87
CA LEU A 86 14.24 1.18 -5.87
C LEU A 86 15.71 1.51 -6.14
N THR A 87 16.64 0.69 -5.69
CA THR A 87 18.06 0.84 -6.04
C THR A 87 18.30 0.60 -7.54
N ILE A 88 17.69 -0.43 -8.11
CA ILE A 88 17.80 -0.71 -9.56
C ILE A 88 17.24 0.47 -10.38
N ILE A 89 16.10 1.06 -10.00
CA ILE A 89 15.55 2.20 -10.73
C ILE A 89 16.46 3.45 -10.60
N CYS A 90 17.05 3.69 -9.42
CA CYS A 90 18.03 4.76 -9.25
C CYS A 90 19.26 4.57 -10.16
N LEU A 91 19.79 3.35 -10.23
CA LEU A 91 20.92 3.02 -11.10
C LEU A 91 20.55 3.16 -12.59
N ALA A 92 19.36 2.70 -12.98
CA ALA A 92 18.88 2.82 -14.36
C ALA A 92 18.69 4.29 -14.77
N THR A 93 18.08 5.11 -13.90
CA THR A 93 17.93 6.56 -14.14
C THR A 93 19.28 7.26 -14.17
N GLY A 94 20.21 6.85 -13.30
CA GLY A 94 21.60 7.35 -13.33
C GLY A 94 22.32 6.99 -14.63
N ALA A 95 22.20 5.76 -15.13
CA ALA A 95 22.80 5.35 -16.40
C ALA A 95 22.26 6.18 -17.57
N ILE A 96 20.93 6.40 -17.63
CA ILE A 96 20.32 7.27 -18.66
C ILE A 96 20.85 8.68 -18.56
N ALA A 97 20.82 9.26 -17.36
CA ALA A 97 21.24 10.65 -17.17
C ALA A 97 22.74 10.86 -17.40
N GLY A 98 23.59 9.87 -17.05
CA GLY A 98 25.02 9.91 -17.34
C GLY A 98 25.36 9.86 -18.83
N ILE A 99 24.52 9.21 -19.63
CA ILE A 99 24.72 9.07 -21.07
C ILE A 99 24.03 10.21 -21.85
N LEU A 100 22.79 10.59 -21.47
CA LEU A 100 21.94 11.54 -22.21
C LEU A 100 21.90 12.95 -21.59
N THR A 101 22.64 13.19 -20.53
CA THR A 101 22.85 14.41 -19.75
C THR A 101 21.70 15.44 -19.75
N ILE A 102 21.65 16.38 -20.69
CA ILE A 102 20.69 17.51 -20.70
C ILE A 102 19.24 17.04 -20.86
N HIS A 103 19.00 16.04 -21.73
CA HIS A 103 17.66 15.57 -22.07
C HIS A 103 17.03 14.70 -20.98
N ALA A 104 17.84 14.17 -20.04
CA ALA A 104 17.40 13.17 -19.08
C ALA A 104 17.35 13.70 -17.62
N VAL A 105 17.50 14.99 -17.36
CA VAL A 105 17.53 15.58 -16.00
C VAL A 105 16.29 15.21 -15.18
N PHE A 106 15.10 15.24 -15.78
CA PHE A 106 13.85 14.91 -15.10
C PHE A 106 13.70 13.43 -14.74
N VAL A 107 14.53 12.55 -15.31
CA VAL A 107 14.53 11.12 -15.02
C VAL A 107 14.79 10.84 -13.53
N TYR A 108 15.54 11.69 -12.84
CA TYR A 108 15.79 11.56 -11.40
C TYR A 108 14.55 11.73 -10.51
N VAL A 109 13.44 12.24 -11.03
CA VAL A 109 12.16 12.27 -10.29
C VAL A 109 11.52 10.88 -10.21
N LEU A 110 11.75 10.02 -11.21
CA LEU A 110 11.12 8.70 -11.30
C LEU A 110 11.35 7.81 -10.06
N PRO A 111 12.57 7.65 -9.52
CA PRO A 111 12.79 6.84 -8.32
C PRO A 111 11.91 7.27 -7.14
N LEU A 112 11.68 8.58 -6.97
CA LEU A 112 10.82 9.11 -5.90
C LEU A 112 9.34 8.77 -6.15
N LEU A 113 8.87 8.83 -7.41
CA LEU A 113 7.52 8.42 -7.80
C LEU A 113 7.29 6.92 -7.61
N PHE A 114 8.32 6.10 -7.77
CA PHE A 114 8.25 4.68 -7.43
C PHE A 114 8.22 4.45 -5.91
N ALA A 115 9.00 5.22 -5.15
CA ALA A 115 9.09 5.08 -3.70
C ALA A 115 7.76 5.36 -2.99
N ILE A 116 6.93 6.30 -3.48
CA ILE A 116 5.63 6.59 -2.87
C ILE A 116 4.64 5.43 -2.94
N GLN A 117 4.82 4.48 -3.89
CA GLN A 117 3.99 3.27 -3.96
C GLN A 117 4.10 2.40 -2.70
N CYS A 118 5.21 2.53 -1.96
CA CYS A 118 5.44 1.83 -0.70
C CYS A 118 4.71 2.47 0.50
N ARG A 119 4.07 3.63 0.33
CA ARG A 119 3.37 4.38 1.40
C ARG A 119 4.20 4.53 2.68
N SER A 120 5.51 4.72 2.55
CA SER A 120 6.45 4.81 3.67
C SER A 120 7.43 5.96 3.49
N ASN A 121 7.38 6.93 4.40
CA ASN A 121 8.30 8.07 4.41
C ASN A 121 9.76 7.60 4.57
N LYS A 122 10.01 6.54 5.34
CA LYS A 122 11.36 5.98 5.48
C LYS A 122 11.90 5.49 4.14
N VAL A 123 11.08 4.79 3.35
CA VAL A 123 11.45 4.30 2.01
C VAL A 123 11.73 5.49 1.07
N LEU A 124 10.88 6.51 1.09
CA LEU A 124 11.04 7.72 0.28
C LEU A 124 12.40 8.41 0.54
N TRP A 125 12.75 8.64 1.81
CA TRP A 125 14.01 9.32 2.17
C TRP A 125 15.26 8.48 1.88
N ILE A 126 15.19 7.16 2.07
CA ILE A 126 16.28 6.25 1.67
C ILE A 126 16.47 6.31 0.16
N THR A 127 15.37 6.25 -0.62
CA THR A 127 15.44 6.34 -2.09
C THR A 127 15.98 7.69 -2.55
N TYR A 128 15.59 8.79 -1.90
CA TYR A 128 16.16 10.12 -2.16
C TYR A 128 17.68 10.12 -1.97
N GLY A 129 18.18 9.58 -0.85
CA GLY A 129 19.62 9.50 -0.59
C GLY A 129 20.38 8.70 -1.64
N ILE A 130 19.87 7.50 -2.00
CA ILE A 130 20.44 6.65 -3.05
C ILE A 130 20.45 7.39 -4.39
N ASN A 131 19.34 8.07 -4.72
CA ASN A 131 19.19 8.82 -5.96
C ASN A 131 20.21 9.96 -6.09
N ILE A 132 20.47 10.71 -5.00
CA ILE A 132 21.50 11.76 -4.98
C ILE A 132 22.91 11.20 -5.20
N ILE A 133 23.23 10.08 -4.53
CA ILE A 133 24.52 9.40 -4.73
C ILE A 133 24.67 8.95 -6.18
N THR A 134 23.62 8.31 -6.73
CA THR A 134 23.62 7.84 -8.10
C THR A 134 23.74 9.00 -9.10
N MET A 135 23.07 10.13 -8.83
CA MET A 135 23.17 11.34 -9.63
C MET A 135 24.58 11.89 -9.62
N ALA A 136 25.23 11.97 -8.45
CA ALA A 136 26.61 12.45 -8.35
C ALA A 136 27.58 11.56 -9.14
N LEU A 137 27.47 10.24 -8.98
CA LEU A 137 28.30 9.27 -9.73
C LEU A 137 28.06 9.36 -11.24
N SER A 138 26.79 9.45 -11.64
CA SER A 138 26.39 9.56 -13.02
C SER A 138 26.90 10.86 -13.69
N SER A 139 26.81 11.99 -13.01
CA SER A 139 27.34 13.26 -13.52
C SER A 139 28.86 13.24 -13.66
N LEU A 140 29.58 12.66 -12.68
CA LEU A 140 31.03 12.48 -12.76
C LEU A 140 31.42 11.54 -13.94
N MET A 141 30.75 10.39 -14.07
CA MET A 141 30.98 9.47 -15.19
C MET A 141 30.64 10.10 -16.53
N GLY A 142 29.53 10.83 -16.60
CA GLY A 142 29.10 11.55 -17.80
C GLY A 142 30.12 12.59 -18.26
N PHE A 143 30.74 13.29 -17.33
CA PHE A 143 31.81 14.24 -17.63
C PHE A 143 33.03 13.57 -18.26
N TYR A 144 33.48 12.43 -17.73
CA TYR A 144 34.70 11.77 -18.22
C TYR A 144 34.49 10.86 -19.42
N TYR A 145 33.30 10.25 -19.57
CA TYR A 145 33.05 9.17 -20.54
C TYR A 145 31.77 9.37 -21.37
N GLY A 146 30.94 10.39 -21.08
CA GLY A 146 29.65 10.62 -21.70
C GLY A 146 29.59 11.90 -22.54
N ILE A 147 28.37 12.29 -22.88
CA ILE A 147 28.07 13.57 -23.52
C ILE A 147 28.09 14.64 -22.41
N CYS A 148 29.01 15.62 -22.52
CA CYS A 148 29.10 16.69 -21.53
C CYS A 148 27.87 17.61 -21.52
N ASP A 149 27.41 17.97 -20.32
CA ASP A 149 26.42 19.04 -20.17
C ASP A 149 27.07 20.40 -20.50
N LEU A 150 26.47 21.17 -21.39
CA LEU A 150 26.92 22.51 -21.78
C LEU A 150 27.06 23.45 -20.58
N ASN A 151 26.25 23.30 -19.54
CA ASN A 151 26.35 24.13 -18.32
C ASN A 151 27.63 23.89 -17.52
N ILE A 152 28.14 22.63 -17.53
CA ILE A 152 29.45 22.31 -16.89
C ILE A 152 30.59 22.93 -17.69
N LEU A 153 30.47 22.78 -19.02
CA LEU A 153 31.45 23.36 -19.93
C LEU A 153 31.48 24.88 -19.86
N ALA A 154 30.30 25.46 -19.63
CA ALA A 154 30.18 26.92 -19.64
C ALA A 154 30.71 27.59 -18.39
N GLY A 155 30.70 26.99 -17.21
CA GLY A 155 31.25 27.51 -15.95
C GLY A 155 30.98 28.99 -15.63
N SER A 156 29.98 29.60 -16.30
CA SER A 156 29.67 31.00 -16.19
C SER A 156 28.16 31.27 -16.31
N ASN A 157 27.73 32.38 -15.71
CA ASN A 157 26.34 32.87 -15.81
C ASN A 157 25.97 33.44 -17.19
N ARG A 158 26.70 33.09 -18.26
CA ARG A 158 26.42 33.57 -19.59
C ARG A 158 25.29 32.77 -20.25
N THR A 159 24.47 33.42 -21.04
CA THR A 159 23.45 32.74 -21.84
C THR A 159 24.10 31.92 -22.97
N LEU A 160 23.45 30.89 -23.44
CA LEU A 160 23.93 30.10 -24.60
C LEU A 160 24.23 31.01 -25.80
N LYS A 161 23.41 32.04 -26.05
CA LYS A 161 23.64 33.04 -27.10
C LYS A 161 24.97 33.77 -26.91
N ALA A 162 25.27 34.22 -25.70
CA ALA A 162 26.54 34.89 -25.40
C ALA A 162 27.75 33.95 -25.56
N TYR A 163 27.52 32.62 -25.40
CA TYR A 163 28.53 31.59 -25.65
C TYR A 163 28.77 31.38 -27.15
N MET A 164 27.70 31.26 -27.92
CA MET A 164 27.80 31.13 -29.40
C MET A 164 28.49 32.34 -30.06
N GLU A 165 28.30 33.53 -29.50
CA GLU A 165 28.99 34.75 -29.96
C GLU A 165 30.50 34.74 -29.59
N PHE A 166 30.91 33.99 -28.58
CA PHE A 166 32.31 33.88 -28.12
C PHE A 166 33.10 32.74 -28.78
N ALA A 167 32.39 31.77 -29.39
CA ALA A 167 32.96 30.62 -30.08
C ALA A 167 32.49 30.57 -31.52
N PRO A 168 32.90 31.52 -32.38
CA PRO A 168 32.40 31.59 -33.76
C PRO A 168 32.72 30.37 -34.60
N ASP A 169 33.75 29.58 -34.21
CA ASP A 169 34.12 28.35 -34.92
C ASP A 169 33.44 27.08 -34.32
N GLY A 170 32.48 27.25 -33.40
CA GLY A 170 31.77 26.12 -32.75
C GLY A 170 32.64 25.33 -31.77
N ILE A 171 33.87 25.69 -31.54
CA ILE A 171 34.80 25.07 -30.58
C ILE A 171 34.85 25.89 -29.31
N LEU A 172 34.19 25.45 -28.25
CA LEU A 172 34.30 26.05 -26.92
C LEU A 172 35.64 25.75 -26.29
N GLN A 173 36.52 26.81 -26.27
CA GLN A 173 37.72 26.77 -25.46
C GLN A 173 37.37 27.14 -24.02
N LEU A 174 37.45 26.16 -23.12
CA LEU A 174 37.08 26.33 -21.71
C LEU A 174 38.26 26.86 -20.90
N PRO A 175 38.14 28.03 -20.29
CA PRO A 175 39.14 28.49 -19.35
C PRO A 175 38.92 27.94 -17.94
N VAL A 176 38.55 26.67 -17.80
CA VAL A 176 38.31 26.09 -16.47
C VAL A 176 39.62 25.52 -15.93
N GLN A 177 40.41 26.38 -15.28
CA GLN A 177 41.45 25.96 -14.36
C GLN A 177 40.81 25.66 -13.00
N GLY A 178 40.61 24.39 -12.65
CA GLY A 178 40.00 24.03 -11.39
C GLY A 178 39.78 22.53 -11.20
N ASN A 179 39.33 22.16 -10.01
CA ASN A 179 38.94 20.80 -9.70
C ASN A 179 37.54 20.50 -10.34
N TYR A 180 37.53 19.80 -11.46
CA TYR A 180 36.32 19.44 -12.20
C TYR A 180 35.29 18.74 -11.34
N ALA A 181 35.70 17.85 -10.41
CA ALA A 181 34.79 17.17 -9.51
C ALA A 181 34.05 18.18 -8.60
N PHE A 182 34.73 19.22 -8.10
CA PHE A 182 34.10 20.26 -7.32
C PHE A 182 33.08 21.07 -8.16
N ILE A 183 33.43 21.41 -9.39
CA ILE A 183 32.55 22.16 -10.30
C ILE A 183 31.29 21.36 -10.58
N ILE A 184 31.39 20.06 -10.90
CA ILE A 184 30.27 19.16 -11.16
C ILE A 184 29.37 19.06 -9.92
N LEU A 185 29.94 18.80 -8.74
CA LEU A 185 29.17 18.65 -7.51
C LEU A 185 28.45 19.95 -7.11
N PHE A 186 29.09 21.10 -7.26
CA PHE A 186 28.51 22.39 -6.83
C PHE A 186 27.54 22.99 -7.84
N PHE A 187 27.82 22.91 -9.13
CA PHE A 187 27.03 23.61 -10.15
C PHE A 187 26.04 22.71 -10.89
N GLU A 188 26.18 21.38 -10.80
CA GLU A 188 25.24 20.47 -11.43
C GLU A 188 24.46 19.66 -10.38
N VAL A 189 25.18 18.93 -9.52
CA VAL A 189 24.53 17.98 -8.58
C VAL A 189 23.76 18.73 -7.48
N LEU A 190 24.36 19.74 -6.85
CA LEU A 190 23.73 20.46 -5.75
C LEU A 190 22.41 21.16 -6.15
N PRO A 191 22.32 21.94 -7.23
CA PRO A 191 21.07 22.57 -7.63
C PRO A 191 19.98 21.55 -7.97
N ARG A 192 20.34 20.46 -8.66
CA ARG A 192 19.40 19.37 -8.98
C ARG A 192 18.93 18.65 -7.71
N ALA A 193 19.83 18.40 -6.75
CA ALA A 193 19.49 17.82 -5.46
C ALA A 193 18.50 18.70 -4.68
N MET A 194 18.69 20.02 -4.70
CA MET A 194 17.75 20.96 -4.06
C MET A 194 16.36 20.94 -4.71
N ILE A 195 16.29 20.86 -6.04
CA ILE A 195 15.00 20.71 -6.76
C ILE A 195 14.34 19.37 -6.37
N LEU A 196 15.10 18.27 -6.39
CA LEU A 196 14.61 16.96 -5.98
C LEU A 196 14.19 16.92 -4.51
N LEU A 197 14.83 17.73 -3.63
CA LEU A 197 14.43 17.86 -2.24
C LEU A 197 13.01 18.43 -2.13
N ILE A 198 12.68 19.45 -2.94
CA ILE A 198 11.32 20.01 -2.97
C ILE A 198 10.31 18.93 -3.37
N PHE A 199 10.61 18.14 -4.41
CA PHE A 199 9.77 17.00 -4.78
C PHE A 199 9.66 15.98 -3.65
N ALA A 200 10.77 15.61 -3.00
CA ALA A 200 10.77 14.65 -1.91
C ALA A 200 9.92 15.14 -0.72
N VAL A 201 9.99 16.43 -0.38
CA VAL A 201 9.17 17.05 0.67
C VAL A 201 7.69 17.04 0.29
N MET A 202 7.34 17.41 -0.93
CA MET A 202 5.94 17.33 -1.40
C MET A 202 5.41 15.89 -1.36
N LEU A 203 6.20 14.93 -1.81
CA LEU A 203 5.84 13.51 -1.78
C LEU A 203 5.75 12.97 -0.34
N HIS A 204 6.60 13.46 0.58
CA HIS A 204 6.52 13.13 2.01
C HIS A 204 5.15 13.49 2.59
N TYR A 205 4.67 14.71 2.33
CA TYR A 205 3.33 15.13 2.76
C TYR A 205 2.22 14.30 2.10
N THR A 206 2.38 13.95 0.83
CA THR A 206 1.43 13.09 0.11
C THR A 206 1.34 11.69 0.72
N VAL A 207 2.49 11.09 1.06
CA VAL A 207 2.55 9.77 1.71
C VAL A 207 1.93 9.85 3.12
N HIS A 208 2.25 10.89 3.89
CA HIS A 208 1.73 11.08 5.24
C HIS A 208 0.20 11.19 5.21
N ARG A 209 -0.33 12.09 4.40
CA ARG A 209 -1.77 12.28 4.23
C ARG A 209 -2.48 11.01 3.75
N SER A 210 -1.92 10.30 2.77
CA SER A 210 -2.49 9.03 2.29
C SER A 210 -2.55 7.95 3.38
N SER A 211 -1.60 7.93 4.32
CA SER A 211 -1.63 6.98 5.44
C SER A 211 -2.68 7.38 6.49
N GLU A 212 -2.82 8.66 6.79
CA GLU A 212 -3.88 9.16 7.68
C GLU A 212 -5.29 8.91 7.11
N ASP A 213 -5.48 9.18 5.81
CA ASP A 213 -6.74 8.91 5.12
C ASP A 213 -7.09 7.41 5.15
N ALA A 214 -6.11 6.52 4.98
CA ALA A 214 -6.32 5.07 5.06
C ALA A 214 -6.78 4.63 6.46
N VAL A 215 -6.18 5.16 7.54
CA VAL A 215 -6.59 4.88 8.92
C VAL A 215 -8.01 5.42 9.16
N ARG A 216 -8.28 6.65 8.71
CA ARG A 216 -9.60 7.27 8.86
C ARG A 216 -10.70 6.51 8.12
N ILE A 217 -10.42 6.05 6.89
CA ILE A 217 -11.37 5.23 6.12
C ILE A 217 -11.62 3.91 6.85
N ALA A 218 -10.58 3.23 7.36
CA ALA A 218 -10.72 2.01 8.12
C ALA A 218 -11.58 2.21 9.38
N GLU A 219 -11.35 3.30 10.13
CA GLU A 219 -12.14 3.66 11.30
C GLU A 219 -13.62 3.94 10.94
N LEU A 220 -13.85 4.72 9.88
CA LEU A 220 -15.21 5.02 9.41
C LEU A 220 -15.94 3.76 8.94
N THR A 221 -15.24 2.86 8.23
CA THR A 221 -15.78 1.58 7.79
C THR A 221 -16.13 0.72 9.01
N TRP A 222 -15.22 0.60 9.98
CA TRP A 222 -15.47 -0.14 11.21
C TRP A 222 -16.70 0.41 11.95
N ARG A 223 -16.80 1.73 12.14
CA ARG A 223 -17.99 2.37 12.78
C ARG A 223 -19.28 2.15 12.01
N LYS A 224 -19.21 2.11 10.68
CA LYS A 224 -20.38 1.84 9.81
C LYS A 224 -20.87 0.40 9.93
N GLU A 225 -19.95 -0.54 10.10
CA GLU A 225 -20.20 -1.99 10.01
C GLU A 225 -20.42 -2.66 11.38
N THR A 226 -19.97 -2.02 12.47
CA THR A 226 -20.03 -2.62 13.82
C THR A 226 -21.00 -1.89 14.73
N ASP A 227 -21.50 -2.62 15.71
CA ASP A 227 -22.20 -2.06 16.87
C ASP A 227 -21.16 -1.57 17.90
N LEU A 228 -21.17 -0.28 18.22
CA LEU A 228 -20.15 0.37 19.04
C LEU A 228 -20.10 -0.14 20.48
N ASN A 229 -21.22 -0.65 21.02
CA ASN A 229 -21.30 -1.14 22.40
C ASN A 229 -20.72 -2.56 22.53
N THR A 230 -20.83 -3.36 21.46
CA THR A 230 -20.51 -4.78 21.49
C THR A 230 -19.33 -5.18 20.63
N GLY A 231 -18.97 -4.37 19.62
CA GLY A 231 -17.90 -4.67 18.66
C GLY A 231 -18.23 -5.77 17.66
N VAL A 232 -19.43 -6.37 17.69
CA VAL A 232 -19.90 -7.28 16.64
C VAL A 232 -20.45 -6.49 15.46
N TYR A 233 -20.68 -7.14 14.32
CA TYR A 233 -21.30 -6.50 13.19
C TYR A 233 -22.71 -6.00 13.53
N ASN A 234 -23.08 -4.86 12.95
CA ASN A 234 -24.43 -4.28 13.11
C ASN A 234 -25.41 -4.81 12.04
N LYS A 235 -26.67 -4.40 12.15
CA LYS A 235 -27.71 -4.75 11.20
C LYS A 235 -27.41 -4.32 9.78
N ASN A 236 -26.79 -3.14 9.57
CA ASN A 236 -26.45 -2.67 8.23
C ASN A 236 -25.44 -3.59 7.54
N LYS A 237 -24.45 -4.10 8.30
CA LYS A 237 -23.50 -5.08 7.76
C LYS A 237 -24.15 -6.43 7.48
N TYR A 238 -25.11 -6.86 8.29
CA TYR A 238 -25.90 -8.06 8.01
C TYR A 238 -26.64 -7.92 6.67
N GLU A 239 -27.34 -6.81 6.42
CA GLU A 239 -28.08 -6.58 5.18
C GLU A 239 -27.16 -6.56 3.95
N GLU A 240 -26.01 -5.88 4.04
CA GLU A 240 -24.99 -5.88 2.98
C GLU A 240 -24.52 -7.31 2.67
N MET A 241 -24.20 -8.09 3.71
CA MET A 241 -23.73 -9.47 3.55
C MET A 241 -24.85 -10.39 3.01
N ALA A 242 -26.09 -10.13 3.39
CA ALA A 242 -27.25 -10.88 2.90
C ALA A 242 -27.50 -10.66 1.40
N ASP A 243 -27.18 -9.48 0.88
CA ASP A 243 -27.36 -9.16 -0.53
C ASP A 243 -26.15 -9.58 -1.38
N GLU A 244 -24.94 -9.41 -0.89
CA GLU A 244 -23.71 -9.53 -1.71
C GLU A 244 -22.93 -10.84 -1.47
N TYR A 245 -22.79 -11.26 -0.22
CA TYR A 245 -21.90 -12.34 0.16
C TYR A 245 -22.61 -13.70 0.32
N TYR A 246 -23.63 -13.80 1.17
CA TYR A 246 -24.28 -15.08 1.46
C TYR A 246 -24.88 -15.76 0.24
N PRO A 247 -25.38 -15.05 -0.80
CA PRO A 247 -25.82 -15.71 -2.03
C PRO A 247 -24.72 -16.48 -2.77
N THR A 248 -23.44 -16.21 -2.47
CA THR A 248 -22.28 -16.93 -3.04
C THR A 248 -21.87 -18.15 -2.22
N VAL A 249 -22.38 -18.29 -1.00
CA VAL A 249 -22.11 -19.41 -0.08
C VAL A 249 -23.10 -20.54 -0.36
N GLU A 250 -22.63 -21.77 -0.47
CA GLU A 250 -23.48 -22.92 -0.82
C GLU A 250 -24.51 -23.20 0.28
N ARG A 251 -24.05 -23.31 1.52
CA ARG A 251 -24.89 -23.58 2.69
C ARG A 251 -24.52 -22.68 3.85
N ILE A 252 -25.52 -22.30 4.63
CA ILE A 252 -25.34 -21.54 5.87
C ILE A 252 -26.12 -22.18 7.01
N ALA A 253 -25.67 -21.92 8.24
CA ALA A 253 -26.50 -22.05 9.42
C ALA A 253 -26.62 -20.67 10.09
N ALA A 254 -27.82 -20.36 10.55
CA ALA A 254 -28.06 -19.18 11.37
C ALA A 254 -28.47 -19.62 12.79
N VAL A 255 -27.81 -19.04 13.78
CA VAL A 255 -28.19 -19.20 15.20
C VAL A 255 -28.68 -17.84 15.69
N PHE A 256 -29.95 -17.77 16.05
CA PHE A 256 -30.59 -16.57 16.55
C PHE A 256 -30.67 -16.59 18.08
N TRP A 257 -30.28 -15.49 18.68
CA TRP A 257 -30.25 -15.31 20.13
C TRP A 257 -31.07 -14.07 20.52
N ASP A 258 -31.90 -14.22 21.55
CA ASP A 258 -32.70 -13.15 22.16
C ASP A 258 -32.37 -13.11 23.66
N MET A 259 -31.88 -11.97 24.17
CA MET A 259 -31.49 -11.85 25.59
C MET A 259 -32.71 -11.74 26.49
N ASN A 260 -32.79 -12.63 27.48
CA ASN A 260 -33.92 -12.67 28.40
C ASN A 260 -33.93 -11.46 29.35
N ASN A 261 -35.13 -10.89 29.52
CA ASN A 261 -35.42 -9.86 30.52
C ASN A 261 -34.57 -8.57 30.48
N LEU A 262 -33.91 -8.25 29.37
CA LEU A 262 -33.08 -7.05 29.26
C LEU A 262 -33.83 -5.78 29.62
N LYS A 263 -35.09 -5.62 29.15
CA LYS A 263 -35.95 -4.49 29.48
C LYS A 263 -36.20 -4.38 30.99
N LYS A 264 -36.55 -5.50 31.67
CA LYS A 264 -36.78 -5.51 33.12
C LYS A 264 -35.50 -5.16 33.89
N THR A 265 -34.34 -5.58 33.40
CA THR A 265 -33.06 -5.22 33.99
C THR A 265 -32.78 -3.73 33.84
N ASN A 266 -33.02 -3.15 32.64
CA ASN A 266 -32.87 -1.72 32.42
C ASN A 266 -33.79 -0.90 33.31
N ASP A 267 -35.06 -1.31 33.43
CA ASP A 267 -36.06 -0.61 34.25
C ASP A 267 -35.69 -0.67 35.76
N ARG A 268 -35.05 -1.74 36.22
CA ARG A 268 -34.72 -1.93 37.64
C ARG A 268 -33.35 -1.39 38.03
N TYR A 269 -32.34 -1.55 37.18
CA TYR A 269 -30.94 -1.29 37.51
C TYR A 269 -30.31 -0.19 36.65
N GLY A 270 -31.04 0.35 35.68
CA GLY A 270 -30.60 1.37 34.73
C GLY A 270 -29.90 0.78 33.50
N HIS A 271 -29.82 1.59 32.45
CA HIS A 271 -29.27 1.19 31.14
C HIS A 271 -27.79 0.76 31.20
N ALA A 272 -27.00 1.32 32.11
CA ALA A 272 -25.60 0.96 32.26
C ALA A 272 -25.40 -0.54 32.60
N VAL A 273 -26.30 -1.12 33.44
CA VAL A 273 -26.26 -2.56 33.76
C VAL A 273 -26.70 -3.38 32.55
N GLY A 274 -27.72 -2.96 31.83
CA GLY A 274 -28.14 -3.62 30.60
C GLY A 274 -27.05 -3.62 29.52
N ASP A 275 -26.36 -2.50 29.36
CA ASP A 275 -25.24 -2.38 28.41
C ASP A 275 -24.07 -3.30 28.79
N ALA A 276 -23.78 -3.45 30.09
CA ALA A 276 -22.78 -4.39 30.58
C ALA A 276 -23.17 -5.86 30.29
N LEU A 277 -24.46 -6.23 30.48
CA LEU A 277 -24.93 -7.56 30.12
C LEU A 277 -24.85 -7.84 28.63
N ILE A 278 -25.21 -6.85 27.78
CA ILE A 278 -25.10 -6.93 26.32
C ILE A 278 -23.63 -7.12 25.92
N ALA A 279 -22.72 -6.36 26.51
CA ALA A 279 -21.27 -6.48 26.24
C ALA A 279 -20.73 -7.86 26.65
N THR A 280 -21.12 -8.36 27.81
CA THR A 280 -20.75 -9.71 28.28
C THR A 280 -21.27 -10.79 27.34
N PHE A 281 -22.53 -10.69 26.91
CA PHE A 281 -23.13 -11.63 25.98
C PHE A 281 -22.40 -11.64 24.63
N SER A 282 -22.16 -10.45 24.04
CA SER A 282 -21.46 -10.34 22.77
C SER A 282 -20.03 -10.88 22.83
N HIS A 283 -19.32 -10.69 23.95
CA HIS A 283 -17.98 -11.26 24.17
C HIS A 283 -18.00 -12.78 24.14
N CYS A 284 -18.97 -13.41 24.83
CA CYS A 284 -19.14 -14.86 24.80
C CYS A 284 -19.41 -15.41 23.40
N LEU A 285 -20.15 -14.66 22.57
CA LEU A 285 -20.37 -15.03 21.16
C LEU A 285 -19.09 -14.91 20.34
N GLN A 286 -18.33 -13.81 20.51
CA GLN A 286 -17.09 -13.57 19.77
C GLN A 286 -16.00 -14.61 20.06
N GLU A 287 -15.95 -15.15 21.27
CA GLU A 287 -14.99 -16.19 21.63
C GLU A 287 -15.27 -17.55 20.95
N GLU A 288 -16.49 -17.78 20.41
CA GLU A 288 -16.83 -18.97 19.65
C GLU A 288 -16.35 -18.90 18.21
N GLY A 289 -16.09 -17.67 17.69
CA GLY A 289 -15.90 -17.44 16.27
C GLY A 289 -14.55 -17.91 15.72
N ASP A 290 -14.60 -18.64 14.60
CA ASP A 290 -13.51 -18.72 13.63
C ASP A 290 -13.83 -17.80 12.41
N GLU A 291 -13.01 -17.85 11.34
CA GLU A 291 -13.21 -17.02 10.12
C GLU A 291 -14.56 -17.28 9.41
N ARG A 292 -15.24 -18.41 9.69
CA ARG A 292 -16.52 -18.81 9.09
C ARG A 292 -17.73 -18.32 9.87
N TYR A 293 -17.53 -17.85 11.11
CA TYR A 293 -18.59 -17.39 12.01
C TYR A 293 -18.67 -15.88 11.96
N ARG A 294 -19.82 -15.35 11.60
CA ARG A 294 -20.09 -13.90 11.63
C ARG A 294 -21.21 -13.61 12.58
N ILE A 295 -20.94 -12.70 13.51
CA ILE A 295 -21.87 -12.34 14.57
C ILE A 295 -22.41 -10.95 14.31
N TYR A 296 -23.71 -10.83 14.35
CA TYR A 296 -24.46 -9.60 14.09
C TYR A 296 -25.36 -9.27 15.29
N ARG A 297 -25.47 -7.97 15.61
CA ARG A 297 -26.53 -7.47 16.48
C ARG A 297 -27.59 -6.81 15.61
N LEU A 298 -28.79 -7.42 15.54
CA LEU A 298 -29.88 -6.95 14.67
C LEU A 298 -30.82 -5.98 15.39
N GLY A 299 -30.93 -6.09 16.71
CA GLY A 299 -31.78 -5.26 17.55
C GLY A 299 -31.15 -5.00 18.92
N GLY A 300 -31.92 -4.49 19.86
CA GLY A 300 -31.46 -4.17 21.22
C GLY A 300 -30.88 -5.38 21.96
N ASP A 301 -31.60 -6.49 21.94
CA ASP A 301 -31.36 -7.78 22.62
C ASP A 301 -31.17 -8.95 21.65
N GLU A 302 -31.26 -8.70 20.33
CA GLU A 302 -31.23 -9.69 19.28
C GLU A 302 -29.86 -9.83 18.63
N PHE A 303 -29.31 -11.05 18.63
CA PHE A 303 -28.05 -11.40 18.00
C PHE A 303 -28.23 -12.57 17.03
N VAL A 304 -27.48 -12.54 15.94
CA VAL A 304 -27.43 -13.62 14.97
C VAL A 304 -25.98 -14.02 14.72
N MET A 305 -25.72 -15.31 14.77
CA MET A 305 -24.45 -15.89 14.34
C MET A 305 -24.74 -16.66 13.03
N VAL A 306 -24.06 -16.28 11.96
CA VAL A 306 -24.13 -16.99 10.68
C VAL A 306 -22.84 -17.77 10.46
N ILE A 307 -22.98 -19.07 10.16
CA ILE A 307 -21.86 -20.00 9.95
C ILE A 307 -21.84 -20.42 8.48
N ASP A 308 -20.73 -20.16 7.81
CA ASP A 308 -20.54 -20.54 6.40
C ASP A 308 -20.22 -22.04 6.27
N ASN A 309 -20.93 -22.73 5.38
CA ASN A 309 -20.75 -24.15 5.06
C ASN A 309 -20.62 -25.03 6.33
N PRO A 310 -21.63 -25.01 7.21
CA PRO A 310 -21.57 -25.69 8.50
C PRO A 310 -21.46 -27.21 8.34
N VAL A 311 -20.70 -27.84 9.23
CA VAL A 311 -20.68 -29.29 9.33
C VAL A 311 -21.84 -29.77 10.23
N LEU A 312 -22.12 -31.07 10.19
CA LEU A 312 -23.20 -31.64 10.96
C LEU A 312 -23.04 -31.38 12.47
N HIS A 313 -24.12 -30.92 13.10
CA HIS A 313 -24.16 -30.53 14.53
C HIS A 313 -23.29 -29.32 14.95
N GLU A 314 -22.66 -28.62 14.04
CA GLU A 314 -21.81 -27.46 14.36
C GLU A 314 -22.60 -26.32 15.06
N PRO A 315 -23.82 -25.93 14.61
CA PRO A 315 -24.62 -24.92 15.30
C PRO A 315 -24.98 -25.32 16.74
N ALA A 316 -25.33 -26.59 16.94
CA ALA A 316 -25.66 -27.10 18.27
C ALA A 316 -24.45 -27.10 19.23
N LYS A 317 -23.26 -27.39 18.71
CA LYS A 317 -21.99 -27.29 19.49
C LYS A 317 -21.68 -25.85 19.86
N ALA A 318 -21.80 -24.92 18.91
CA ALA A 318 -21.60 -23.50 19.17
C ALA A 318 -22.56 -22.96 20.25
N ILE A 319 -23.85 -23.37 20.18
CA ILE A 319 -24.83 -23.04 21.21
C ILE A 319 -24.42 -23.58 22.58
N ALA A 320 -24.00 -24.83 22.68
CA ALA A 320 -23.58 -25.44 23.93
C ALA A 320 -22.37 -24.72 24.53
N SER A 321 -21.36 -24.43 23.71
CA SER A 321 -20.16 -23.72 24.13
C SER A 321 -20.45 -22.30 24.64
N VAL A 322 -21.26 -21.52 23.90
CA VAL A 322 -21.68 -20.19 24.34
C VAL A 322 -22.46 -20.25 25.66
N ARG A 323 -23.39 -21.19 25.80
CA ARG A 323 -24.15 -21.38 27.06
C ARG A 323 -23.27 -21.70 28.24
N ASP A 324 -22.23 -22.50 28.06
CA ASP A 324 -21.31 -22.86 29.17
C ASP A 324 -20.43 -21.66 29.54
N ARG A 325 -20.00 -20.84 28.58
CA ARG A 325 -19.31 -19.57 28.89
C ARG A 325 -20.22 -18.59 29.61
N LEU A 326 -21.47 -18.42 29.21
CA LEU A 326 -22.43 -17.55 29.87
C LEU A 326 -22.65 -17.93 31.33
N LYS A 327 -22.70 -19.22 31.64
CA LYS A 327 -22.77 -19.69 33.04
C LYS A 327 -21.52 -19.37 33.88
N ALA A 328 -20.36 -19.31 33.25
CA ALA A 328 -19.09 -18.98 33.89
C ALA A 328 -18.87 -17.47 34.05
N CYS A 329 -19.66 -16.62 33.38
CA CYS A 329 -19.56 -15.16 33.49
C CYS A 329 -19.99 -14.66 34.90
N PRO A 330 -19.33 -13.60 35.42
CA PRO A 330 -19.75 -12.94 36.62
C PRO A 330 -21.16 -12.34 36.51
N LYS A 331 -21.92 -12.35 37.59
CA LYS A 331 -23.24 -11.73 37.64
C LYS A 331 -23.11 -10.21 37.81
N GLU A 332 -23.69 -9.43 36.90
CA GLU A 332 -23.76 -7.98 37.05
C GLU A 332 -24.91 -7.59 37.99
N ASN A 333 -24.61 -6.96 39.12
CA ASN A 333 -25.58 -6.61 40.16
C ASN A 333 -26.48 -7.80 40.60
N GLY A 334 -25.94 -9.04 40.58
CA GLY A 334 -26.70 -10.24 40.87
C GLY A 334 -27.57 -10.76 39.72
N VAL A 335 -27.54 -10.10 38.56
CA VAL A 335 -28.26 -10.51 37.34
C VAL A 335 -27.37 -11.42 36.50
N GLU A 336 -27.92 -12.57 36.08
CA GLU A 336 -27.27 -13.54 35.22
C GLU A 336 -27.65 -13.29 33.76
N VAL A 337 -26.66 -13.35 32.86
CA VAL A 337 -26.89 -13.26 31.43
C VAL A 337 -27.51 -14.56 30.96
N SER A 338 -28.67 -14.46 30.31
CA SER A 338 -29.34 -15.61 29.69
C SER A 338 -30.06 -15.21 28.41
N SER A 339 -30.25 -16.16 27.52
CA SER A 339 -30.93 -15.93 26.24
C SER A 339 -31.78 -17.12 25.83
N ALA A 340 -32.87 -16.82 25.12
CA ALA A 340 -33.51 -17.79 24.23
C ALA A 340 -32.62 -17.99 22.99
N VAL A 341 -32.63 -19.22 22.41
CA VAL A 341 -31.83 -19.52 21.22
C VAL A 341 -32.55 -20.50 20.33
N GLY A 342 -32.54 -20.23 19.04
CA GLY A 342 -32.97 -21.11 17.98
C GLY A 342 -31.90 -21.17 16.88
N TRP A 343 -31.95 -22.20 16.06
CA TRP A 343 -31.07 -22.27 14.88
C TRP A 343 -31.75 -22.97 13.73
N SER A 344 -31.32 -22.62 12.53
CA SER A 344 -31.77 -23.24 11.30
C SER A 344 -30.63 -23.35 10.28
N THR A 345 -30.83 -24.13 9.22
CA THR A 345 -29.88 -24.28 8.12
C THR A 345 -30.60 -24.15 6.79
N GLY A 346 -29.87 -23.62 5.79
CA GLY A 346 -30.40 -23.51 4.44
C GLY A 346 -29.32 -23.15 3.42
N GLU A 347 -29.76 -22.79 2.23
CA GLU A 347 -28.90 -22.29 1.18
C GLU A 347 -28.53 -20.80 1.48
N GLY A 348 -27.33 -20.39 1.15
CA GLY A 348 -26.91 -19.00 1.36
C GLY A 348 -27.78 -17.98 0.65
N LYS A 349 -28.36 -18.32 -0.50
CA LYS A 349 -29.34 -17.49 -1.23
C LYS A 349 -30.61 -17.17 -0.46
N GLN A 350 -30.92 -17.98 0.56
CA GLN A 350 -32.13 -17.85 1.39
C GLN A 350 -31.81 -17.34 2.80
N VAL A 351 -30.67 -16.67 2.98
CA VAL A 351 -30.17 -16.26 4.30
C VAL A 351 -31.23 -15.51 5.13
N ARG A 352 -31.99 -14.59 4.53
CA ARG A 352 -33.06 -13.85 5.24
C ARG A 352 -34.11 -14.77 5.82
N ARG A 353 -34.57 -15.77 5.03
CA ARG A 353 -35.54 -16.78 5.49
C ARG A 353 -34.95 -17.74 6.53
N VAL A 354 -33.63 -17.98 6.46
CA VAL A 354 -32.95 -18.87 7.41
C VAL A 354 -32.77 -18.15 8.75
N VAL A 355 -32.65 -16.84 8.75
CA VAL A 355 -32.51 -16.01 9.96
C VAL A 355 -33.87 -15.69 10.60
N GLU A 356 -34.96 -15.52 9.82
CA GLU A 356 -36.35 -15.41 10.31
C GLU A 356 -36.84 -16.70 10.92
#